data_2257c91134b18c08e8cc5326be4943c9
#
_entry.id   2257c91134b18c08e8cc5326be4943c9
#
_cell.length_a   1.000
_cell.length_b   1.000
_cell.length_c   1.000
_cell.angle_alpha   90.00
_cell.angle_beta   90.00
_cell.angle_gamma   90.00
#
_symmetry.space_group_name_H-M   'P 1'
#
loop_
_entity.id
_entity.type
_entity.pdbx_description
1 polymer ?
#
loop_
_entity_poly.entity_id
_entity_poly.type
_entity_poly.pdbx_seq_one_letter_code
_entity_poly.pdbx_strand_id
1 'polypeptide(L)'
;MHNLILTFFFISWTYFLNAQSFNGFALYNKQGETTTYLIDENQNIAHTWNLSTECNYAVALKKNGNLVRGTKYNNNILGGAAEGGRVQEIDPNGNIVWDFIYSDSEHLSHHDLTLIGDNVLITAWEVKTAAEIVAMGGNTNSNKWPTHFIEIQGDPITGTAEIVWEWHIWDHLIQDTDPSKPNYGVIADNPQLIDINMIAGGGGPGGGSGDWFHVNGVDYNEDLDQIVFSSRFASEIYIIDHSTTTAEAASHSGGNSGMGGDILYRWGNPSNYDMPGTQVIPSAVHDARWIPNDGRPNGGYLQIFNNKGISNSQSTVDGIKTPIDPATGYNYLRTTGQPFGPASYTTRYECAFSAPGQSASDRMSNGNIFVNASGGQGGSGVMYEVDSTGSTIIWGPYNASSPKGFRYECDYPGIVALEPYMNSTATTSCFLGTSTEWNKEVFDLDIFPNPTSDIVNIRLKSDKSQTYTVNIYNSMGESVKQESIFSARELNKSISLFNYANGVYLVKVIDGNGNFYNQHIVLNR
;
A
#
# COMPACT_ATOMS: atom_id res chain seq x y z
N MET A 1 -11.78 -36.50 -64.81
CA MET A 1 -11.31 -35.38 -64.01
C MET A 1 -11.87 -35.51 -62.59
N HIS A 2 -11.09 -36.04 -61.66
CA HIS A 2 -11.51 -36.19 -60.27
C HIS A 2 -10.95 -35.02 -59.50
N ASN A 3 -11.83 -34.19 -58.95
CA ASN A 3 -11.47 -33.10 -58.06
C ASN A 3 -11.25 -33.65 -56.64
N LEU A 4 -10.03 -33.59 -56.16
CA LEU A 4 -9.65 -33.92 -54.79
C LEU A 4 -9.90 -32.67 -53.95
N ILE A 5 -10.88 -32.68 -53.04
CA ILE A 5 -11.13 -31.63 -52.07
C ILE A 5 -10.28 -31.97 -50.85
N LEU A 6 -9.23 -31.16 -50.60
CA LEU A 6 -8.40 -31.23 -49.40
C LEU A 6 -9.07 -30.40 -48.31
N THR A 7 -9.64 -31.06 -47.30
CA THR A 7 -10.18 -30.40 -46.11
C THR A 7 -9.07 -30.23 -45.09
N PHE A 8 -8.65 -28.98 -44.85
CA PHE A 8 -7.73 -28.65 -43.76
C PHE A 8 -8.49 -28.60 -42.45
N PHE A 9 -8.19 -29.51 -41.53
CA PHE A 9 -8.61 -29.41 -40.13
C PHE A 9 -7.65 -28.48 -39.40
N PHE A 10 -8.11 -27.27 -39.05
CA PHE A 10 -7.43 -26.43 -38.07
C PHE A 10 -7.71 -26.99 -36.68
N ILE A 11 -6.74 -27.64 -36.05
CA ILE A 11 -6.77 -27.97 -34.62
C ILE A 11 -6.33 -26.69 -33.90
N SER A 12 -7.28 -25.92 -33.38
CA SER A 12 -6.98 -24.83 -32.45
C SER A 12 -6.60 -25.46 -31.10
N TRP A 13 -5.33 -25.39 -30.75
CA TRP A 13 -4.89 -25.68 -29.42
C TRP A 13 -5.27 -24.47 -28.55
N THR A 14 -6.36 -24.62 -27.80
CA THR A 14 -6.65 -23.70 -26.69
C THR A 14 -5.67 -24.03 -25.57
N TYR A 15 -4.65 -23.19 -25.40
CA TYR A 15 -3.86 -23.19 -24.19
C TYR A 15 -4.78 -22.69 -23.06
N PHE A 16 -5.20 -23.58 -22.18
CA PHE A 16 -5.73 -23.19 -20.90
C PHE A 16 -4.54 -22.65 -20.08
N LEU A 17 -4.37 -21.35 -20.07
CA LEU A 17 -3.55 -20.70 -19.06
C LEU A 17 -4.27 -20.93 -17.73
N ASN A 18 -3.83 -21.91 -16.96
CA ASN A 18 -4.25 -22.01 -15.57
C ASN A 18 -3.79 -20.72 -14.89
N ALA A 19 -4.71 -19.97 -14.32
CA ALA A 19 -4.38 -18.83 -13.48
C ALA A 19 -3.52 -19.34 -12.32
N GLN A 20 -2.31 -18.83 -12.21
CA GLN A 20 -1.38 -19.21 -11.15
C GLN A 20 -1.57 -18.27 -9.97
N SER A 21 -1.57 -18.81 -8.75
CA SER A 21 -1.59 -17.98 -7.56
C SER A 21 -0.33 -17.11 -7.50
N PHE A 22 -0.49 -15.97 -6.85
CA PHE A 22 0.64 -15.08 -6.59
C PHE A 22 1.64 -15.76 -5.67
N ASN A 23 2.87 -15.83 -6.12
CA ASN A 23 3.96 -16.41 -5.34
C ASN A 23 4.50 -15.38 -4.34
N GLY A 24 4.31 -15.63 -3.04
CA GLY A 24 4.71 -14.70 -1.98
C GLY A 24 4.09 -15.04 -0.64
N PHE A 25 4.11 -14.06 0.25
CA PHE A 25 3.73 -14.23 1.65
C PHE A 25 2.56 -13.32 2.03
N ALA A 26 1.74 -13.74 2.99
CA ALA A 26 0.73 -12.90 3.61
C ALA A 26 1.10 -12.58 5.06
N LEU A 27 1.13 -11.28 5.37
CA LEU A 27 1.37 -10.74 6.71
C LEU A 27 0.04 -10.31 7.32
N TYR A 28 -0.23 -10.71 8.57
CA TYR A 28 -1.45 -10.32 9.25
C TYR A 28 -1.34 -10.40 10.78
N ASN A 29 -2.19 -9.61 11.42
CA ASN A 29 -2.49 -9.69 12.85
C ASN A 29 -3.88 -10.27 13.07
N LYS A 30 -4.11 -10.87 14.25
CA LYS A 30 -5.45 -11.06 14.77
C LYS A 30 -5.73 -10.06 15.88
N GLN A 31 -6.89 -9.44 15.85
CA GLN A 31 -7.25 -8.42 16.82
C GLN A 31 -7.24 -9.00 18.26
N GLY A 32 -6.58 -8.29 19.18
CA GLY A 32 -6.48 -8.70 20.58
C GLY A 32 -5.52 -9.86 20.86
N GLU A 33 -4.86 -10.42 19.83
CA GLU A 33 -3.75 -11.36 20.03
C GLU A 33 -2.39 -10.62 20.09
N THR A 34 -1.39 -11.27 20.64
CA THR A 34 -0.05 -10.70 20.77
C THR A 34 0.89 -11.11 19.66
N THR A 35 0.48 -12.04 18.79
CA THR A 35 1.28 -12.62 17.72
C THR A 35 0.94 -12.02 16.37
N THR A 36 1.98 -11.67 15.60
CA THR A 36 1.90 -11.34 14.17
C THR A 36 2.38 -12.53 13.36
N TYR A 37 1.72 -12.83 12.26
CA TYR A 37 1.96 -14.01 11.43
C TYR A 37 2.39 -13.61 10.02
N LEU A 38 3.38 -14.31 9.50
CA LEU A 38 3.73 -14.36 8.09
C LEU A 38 3.48 -15.80 7.60
N ILE A 39 2.63 -15.97 6.61
CA ILE A 39 2.33 -17.28 6.01
C ILE A 39 2.78 -17.32 4.55
N ASP A 40 3.17 -18.50 4.08
CA ASP A 40 3.57 -18.74 2.71
C ASP A 40 2.37 -19.04 1.77
N GLU A 41 2.64 -19.25 0.51
CA GLU A 41 1.64 -19.60 -0.50
C GLU A 41 0.93 -20.94 -0.24
N ASN A 42 1.55 -21.83 0.52
CA ASN A 42 0.98 -23.12 0.93
C ASN A 42 0.21 -23.02 2.24
N GLN A 43 0.01 -21.79 2.77
CA GLN A 43 -0.67 -21.51 4.03
C GLN A 43 0.07 -22.02 5.28
N ASN A 44 1.36 -22.31 5.16
CA ASN A 44 2.21 -22.65 6.31
C ASN A 44 2.71 -21.36 6.97
N ILE A 45 2.93 -21.43 8.29
CA ILE A 45 3.54 -20.33 9.03
C ILE A 45 5.03 -20.28 8.65
N ALA A 46 5.41 -19.22 7.93
CA ALA A 46 6.78 -18.95 7.55
C ALA A 46 7.55 -18.26 8.68
N HIS A 47 6.92 -17.30 9.36
CA HIS A 47 7.51 -16.61 10.51
C HIS A 47 6.43 -16.12 11.48
N THR A 48 6.82 -15.90 12.74
CA THR A 48 5.96 -15.31 13.77
C THR A 48 6.73 -14.36 14.67
N TRP A 49 6.12 -13.23 14.99
CA TRP A 49 6.58 -12.35 16.05
C TRP A 49 5.66 -12.53 17.26
N ASN A 50 6.17 -13.20 18.31
CA ASN A 50 5.44 -13.41 19.56
C ASN A 50 5.83 -12.30 20.55
N LEU A 51 4.92 -11.38 20.81
CA LEU A 51 5.19 -10.15 21.54
C LEU A 51 4.32 -10.07 22.82
N SER A 52 4.54 -9.03 23.62
CA SER A 52 3.81 -8.87 24.89
C SER A 52 2.60 -7.95 24.79
N THR A 53 2.48 -7.17 23.71
CA THR A 53 1.40 -6.19 23.52
C THR A 53 0.36 -6.71 22.53
N GLU A 54 -0.93 -6.46 22.80
CA GLU A 54 -2.02 -6.83 21.90
C GLU A 54 -1.94 -6.06 20.59
N CYS A 55 -2.15 -6.79 19.50
CA CYS A 55 -2.24 -6.19 18.17
C CYS A 55 -3.46 -5.28 18.04
N ASN A 56 -3.28 -4.14 17.38
CA ASN A 56 -4.33 -3.39 16.73
C ASN A 56 -4.59 -3.97 15.32
N TYR A 57 -5.09 -3.17 14.38
CA TYR A 57 -5.41 -3.61 13.02
C TYR A 57 -4.19 -3.55 12.09
N ALA A 58 -3.35 -2.55 12.29
CA ALA A 58 -2.32 -2.16 11.34
C ALA A 58 -1.01 -2.92 11.53
N VAL A 59 -0.46 -3.38 10.42
CA VAL A 59 0.84 -4.06 10.36
C VAL A 59 1.47 -3.85 8.99
N ALA A 60 2.79 -3.64 8.97
CA ALA A 60 3.58 -3.52 7.73
C ALA A 60 4.95 -4.18 7.89
N LEU A 61 5.52 -4.65 6.78
CA LEU A 61 6.87 -5.18 6.73
C LEU A 61 7.79 -4.15 6.06
N LYS A 62 8.86 -3.75 6.74
CA LYS A 62 9.88 -2.86 6.18
C LYS A 62 10.83 -3.59 5.25
N LYS A 63 11.49 -2.85 4.36
CA LYS A 63 12.47 -3.37 3.39
C LYS A 63 13.66 -4.09 4.08
N ASN A 64 13.96 -3.77 5.34
CA ASN A 64 15.02 -4.43 6.12
C ASN A 64 14.56 -5.71 6.86
N GLY A 65 13.31 -6.14 6.68
CA GLY A 65 12.72 -7.30 7.34
C GLY A 65 12.11 -7.02 8.72
N ASN A 66 12.19 -5.79 9.23
CA ASN A 66 11.55 -5.43 10.48
C ASN A 66 10.03 -5.29 10.29
N LEU A 67 9.31 -5.70 11.32
CA LEU A 67 7.87 -5.52 11.43
C LEU A 67 7.57 -4.15 12.03
N VAL A 68 6.63 -3.40 11.44
CA VAL A 68 5.99 -2.26 12.10
C VAL A 68 4.55 -2.63 12.40
N ARG A 69 4.09 -2.38 13.63
CA ARG A 69 2.71 -2.67 14.00
C ARG A 69 2.12 -1.65 14.96
N GLY A 70 0.82 -1.39 14.78
CA GLY A 70 0.00 -0.73 15.79
C GLY A 70 -0.34 -1.70 16.93
N THR A 71 -0.29 -1.23 18.17
CA THR A 71 -0.63 -2.01 19.35
C THR A 71 -1.56 -1.24 20.26
N LYS A 72 -2.31 -1.96 21.08
CA LYS A 72 -3.23 -1.35 22.04
C LYS A 72 -2.46 -0.82 23.25
N TYR A 73 -2.76 0.44 23.61
CA TYR A 73 -2.26 1.08 24.83
C TYR A 73 -3.43 1.71 25.58
N ASN A 74 -3.76 1.13 26.75
CA ASN A 74 -5.02 1.38 27.47
C ASN A 74 -4.99 2.62 28.37
N ASN A 75 -4.02 3.53 28.22
CA ASN A 75 -3.87 4.69 29.12
C ASN A 75 -4.44 5.97 28.48
N ASN A 76 -5.69 5.92 28.02
CA ASN A 76 -6.37 7.09 27.47
C ASN A 76 -7.88 7.07 27.79
N ILE A 77 -8.55 8.21 27.54
CA ILE A 77 -9.98 8.41 27.74
C ILE A 77 -10.79 8.31 26.43
N LEU A 78 -10.11 8.25 25.29
CA LEU A 78 -10.74 8.11 23.99
C LEU A 78 -11.04 6.63 23.77
N GLY A 79 -12.27 6.33 23.39
CA GLY A 79 -12.71 4.96 23.15
C GLY A 79 -13.49 4.86 21.85
N GLY A 80 -13.03 4.03 20.93
CA GLY A 80 -13.66 3.83 19.63
C GLY A 80 -13.28 2.50 19.00
N ALA A 81 -13.71 2.30 17.76
CA ALA A 81 -13.29 1.13 17.01
C ALA A 81 -11.79 1.20 16.70
N ALA A 82 -11.12 0.06 16.74
CA ALA A 82 -9.71 -0.07 16.38
C ALA A 82 -8.76 0.83 17.16
N GLU A 83 -9.01 1.03 18.45
CA GLU A 83 -8.10 1.74 19.35
C GLU A 83 -6.68 1.17 19.24
N GLY A 84 -5.71 2.06 19.11
CA GLY A 84 -4.29 1.75 19.12
C GLY A 84 -3.61 2.37 20.33
N GLY A 85 -2.95 3.49 20.12
CA GLY A 85 -2.25 4.26 21.16
C GLY A 85 -0.75 4.01 21.21
N ARG A 86 -0.25 3.05 20.45
CA ARG A 86 1.18 2.72 20.39
C ARG A 86 1.55 2.17 19.03
N VAL A 87 2.74 2.51 18.53
CA VAL A 87 3.36 1.91 17.33
C VAL A 87 4.76 1.43 17.70
N GLN A 88 5.15 0.27 17.18
CA GLN A 88 6.42 -0.37 17.45
C GLN A 88 7.08 -0.86 16.16
N GLU A 89 8.39 -0.67 16.03
CA GLU A 89 9.20 -1.43 15.08
C GLU A 89 9.89 -2.59 15.82
N ILE A 90 9.85 -3.77 15.22
CA ILE A 90 10.33 -5.01 15.82
C ILE A 90 11.24 -5.72 14.83
N ASP A 91 12.41 -6.18 15.28
CA ASP A 91 13.32 -6.95 14.45
C ASP A 91 12.81 -8.38 14.18
N PRO A 92 13.41 -9.15 13.27
CA PRO A 92 13.01 -10.52 12.99
C PRO A 92 13.08 -11.47 14.21
N ASN A 93 13.86 -11.15 15.24
CA ASN A 93 13.97 -11.96 16.46
C ASN A 93 12.94 -11.59 17.53
N GLY A 94 12.10 -10.58 17.28
CA GLY A 94 11.09 -10.10 18.21
C GLY A 94 11.58 -9.03 19.19
N ASN A 95 12.77 -8.46 19.00
CA ASN A 95 13.24 -7.34 19.81
C ASN A 95 12.63 -6.04 19.32
N ILE A 96 12.22 -5.18 20.25
CA ILE A 96 11.71 -3.85 19.94
C ILE A 96 12.89 -2.98 19.53
N VAL A 97 12.83 -2.43 18.31
CA VAL A 97 13.84 -1.52 17.76
C VAL A 97 13.57 -0.10 18.25
N TRP A 98 12.31 0.33 18.16
CA TRP A 98 11.82 1.57 18.79
C TRP A 98 10.33 1.44 19.16
N ASP A 99 9.89 2.30 20.06
CA ASP A 99 8.55 2.31 20.64
C ASP A 99 8.04 3.74 20.74
N PHE A 100 6.84 3.99 20.21
CA PHE A 100 6.21 5.29 20.19
C PHE A 100 4.79 5.20 20.75
N ILE A 101 4.53 5.92 21.84
CA ILE A 101 3.21 6.03 22.46
C ILE A 101 2.54 7.33 21.98
N TYR A 102 1.36 7.17 21.36
CA TYR A 102 0.50 8.29 20.97
C TYR A 102 -0.89 8.08 21.56
N SER A 103 -0.99 8.31 22.85
CA SER A 103 -2.17 8.08 23.67
C SER A 103 -2.10 8.94 24.92
N ASP A 104 -2.88 10.01 24.96
CA ASP A 104 -3.02 10.92 26.08
C ASP A 104 -4.47 11.41 26.23
N SER A 105 -4.73 12.50 26.96
CA SER A 105 -6.08 13.04 27.15
C SER A 105 -6.68 13.68 25.90
N GLU A 106 -5.86 13.98 24.89
CA GLU A 106 -6.24 14.75 23.70
C GLU A 106 -6.06 13.94 22.41
N HIS A 107 -5.18 12.91 22.41
CA HIS A 107 -4.81 12.17 21.22
C HIS A 107 -4.86 10.66 21.43
N LEU A 108 -5.19 9.94 20.35
CA LEU A 108 -5.10 8.48 20.29
C LEU A 108 -4.91 7.99 18.86
N SER A 109 -3.84 7.21 18.59
CA SER A 109 -3.72 6.53 17.31
C SER A 109 -4.74 5.40 17.17
N HIS A 110 -5.22 5.18 15.95
CA HIS A 110 -6.25 4.16 15.68
C HIS A 110 -6.14 3.58 14.27
N HIS A 111 -6.88 2.54 13.98
CA HIS A 111 -7.14 1.86 12.70
C HIS A 111 -5.89 1.48 11.91
N ASP A 112 -5.19 2.42 11.27
CA ASP A 112 -4.27 2.09 10.20
C ASP A 112 -2.93 2.82 10.28
N LEU A 113 -1.95 2.26 9.59
CA LEU A 113 -0.64 2.85 9.34
C LEU A 113 -0.15 2.47 7.94
N THR A 114 0.75 3.27 7.38
CA THR A 114 1.50 2.94 6.17
C THR A 114 2.95 3.41 6.28
N LEU A 115 3.82 2.90 5.42
CA LEU A 115 5.24 3.28 5.41
C LEU A 115 5.49 4.44 4.44
N ILE A 116 6.31 5.40 4.84
CA ILE A 116 6.87 6.47 4.01
C ILE A 116 8.39 6.32 4.07
N GLY A 117 8.96 5.60 3.11
CA GLY A 117 10.37 5.19 3.19
C GLY A 117 10.65 4.38 4.46
N ASP A 118 11.48 4.91 5.35
CA ASP A 118 11.78 4.31 6.66
C ASP A 118 10.88 4.84 7.79
N ASN A 119 10.08 5.88 7.53
CA ASN A 119 9.14 6.46 8.47
C ASN A 119 7.80 5.74 8.45
N VAL A 120 6.93 6.07 9.40
CA VAL A 120 5.60 5.47 9.54
C VAL A 120 4.56 6.56 9.66
N LEU A 121 3.60 6.58 8.74
CA LEU A 121 2.41 7.42 8.82
C LEU A 121 1.32 6.67 9.60
N ILE A 122 0.73 7.31 10.60
CA ILE A 122 -0.34 6.75 11.42
C ILE A 122 -1.58 7.63 11.42
N THR A 123 -2.75 6.99 11.50
CA THR A 123 -4.01 7.69 11.74
C THR A 123 -4.23 7.90 13.22
N ALA A 124 -4.73 9.07 13.59
CA ALA A 124 -5.03 9.38 14.97
C ALA A 124 -6.29 10.25 15.12
N TRP A 125 -6.89 10.22 16.30
CA TRP A 125 -7.90 11.17 16.74
C TRP A 125 -7.24 12.29 17.56
N GLU A 126 -7.80 13.49 17.44
CA GLU A 126 -7.57 14.62 18.33
C GLU A 126 -8.90 15.08 18.95
N VAL A 127 -8.89 15.52 20.21
CA VAL A 127 -10.11 16.02 20.88
C VAL A 127 -10.35 17.46 20.49
N LYS A 128 -11.54 17.75 19.96
CA LYS A 128 -12.09 19.12 19.88
C LYS A 128 -13.29 19.25 20.77
N THR A 129 -13.28 20.23 21.63
CA THR A 129 -14.38 20.52 22.54
C THR A 129 -15.62 21.04 21.78
N ALA A 130 -16.80 20.87 22.37
CA ALA A 130 -18.02 21.44 21.82
C ALA A 130 -17.90 22.98 21.59
N ALA A 131 -17.17 23.68 22.45
CA ALA A 131 -16.95 25.12 22.32
C ALA A 131 -16.09 25.48 21.10
N GLU A 132 -15.02 24.73 20.83
CA GLU A 132 -14.17 24.90 19.64
C GLU A 132 -14.96 24.62 18.37
N ILE A 133 -15.75 23.54 18.36
CA ILE A 133 -16.57 23.16 17.20
C ILE A 133 -17.62 24.25 16.88
N VAL A 134 -18.30 24.76 17.90
CA VAL A 134 -19.25 25.87 17.75
C VAL A 134 -18.54 27.17 17.33
N ALA A 135 -17.32 27.41 17.82
CA ALA A 135 -16.51 28.55 17.36
C ALA A 135 -16.18 28.47 15.87
N MET A 136 -16.07 27.27 15.30
CA MET A 136 -15.88 27.01 13.87
C MET A 136 -17.20 26.83 13.09
N GLY A 137 -18.36 27.12 13.69
CA GLY A 137 -19.67 27.03 13.02
C GLY A 137 -20.29 25.63 12.97
N GLY A 138 -19.79 24.70 13.75
CA GLY A 138 -20.36 23.35 13.83
C GLY A 138 -21.62 23.29 14.70
N ASN A 139 -22.55 22.40 14.35
CA ASN A 139 -23.87 22.22 14.96
C ASN A 139 -23.89 21.15 16.06
N THR A 140 -22.90 21.13 16.94
CA THR A 140 -22.85 20.09 17.98
C THR A 140 -22.70 20.70 19.37
N ASN A 141 -23.27 20.01 20.36
CA ASN A 141 -23.10 20.33 21.77
C ASN A 141 -22.22 19.30 22.51
N SER A 142 -21.49 18.48 21.78
CA SER A 142 -20.61 17.44 22.33
C SER A 142 -19.23 17.51 21.69
N ASN A 143 -18.21 17.10 22.44
CA ASN A 143 -16.86 16.96 21.93
C ASN A 143 -16.83 15.97 20.75
N LYS A 144 -15.94 16.22 19.80
CA LYS A 144 -15.66 15.36 18.65
C LYS A 144 -14.18 15.03 18.58
N TRP A 145 -13.89 13.96 17.86
CA TRP A 145 -12.53 13.52 17.61
C TRP A 145 -12.27 13.49 16.10
N PRO A 146 -11.95 14.66 15.50
CA PRO A 146 -11.51 14.69 14.11
C PRO A 146 -10.24 13.88 13.92
N THR A 147 -10.06 13.39 12.70
CA THR A 147 -8.87 12.66 12.31
C THR A 147 -7.73 13.61 12.01
N HIS A 148 -6.53 13.20 12.38
CA HIS A 148 -5.28 13.75 11.89
C HIS A 148 -4.31 12.62 11.56
N PHE A 149 -3.28 12.97 10.79
CA PHE A 149 -2.18 12.06 10.46
C PHE A 149 -0.89 12.62 11.04
N ILE A 150 -0.05 11.74 11.55
CA ILE A 150 1.32 12.07 11.94
C ILE A 150 2.28 11.10 11.26
N GLU A 151 3.37 11.62 10.72
CA GLU A 151 4.50 10.83 10.28
C GLU A 151 5.53 10.79 11.39
N ILE A 152 5.95 9.59 11.77
CA ILE A 152 6.94 9.37 12.81
C ILE A 152 8.22 8.78 12.24
N GLN A 153 9.35 9.31 12.70
CA GLN A 153 10.68 8.79 12.39
C GLN A 153 11.22 8.07 13.62
N GLY A 154 11.49 6.77 13.46
CA GLY A 154 12.08 5.96 14.53
C GLY A 154 13.61 6.12 14.61
N ASP A 155 14.13 6.12 15.82
CA ASP A 155 15.57 6.09 16.10
C ASP A 155 15.94 4.75 16.76
N PRO A 156 16.61 3.85 16.03
CA PRO A 156 17.03 2.55 16.57
C PRO A 156 18.15 2.65 17.62
N ILE A 157 18.82 3.81 17.75
CA ILE A 157 19.89 4.02 18.73
C ILE A 157 19.31 4.35 20.10
N THR A 158 18.32 5.24 20.13
CA THR A 158 17.64 5.63 21.37
C THR A 158 16.46 4.73 21.72
N GLY A 159 15.93 3.99 20.74
CA GLY A 159 14.74 3.17 20.90
C GLY A 159 13.43 3.96 20.97
N THR A 160 13.44 5.21 20.50
CA THR A 160 12.30 6.13 20.49
C THR A 160 11.93 6.55 19.06
N ALA A 161 10.84 7.32 18.92
CA ALA A 161 10.52 7.97 17.65
C ALA A 161 10.03 9.41 17.91
N GLU A 162 10.10 10.24 16.87
CA GLU A 162 9.64 11.63 16.90
C GLU A 162 8.71 11.92 15.72
N ILE A 163 7.82 12.89 15.90
CA ILE A 163 6.92 13.36 14.83
C ILE A 163 7.72 14.29 13.92
N VAL A 164 7.69 14.00 12.61
CA VAL A 164 8.41 14.79 11.60
C VAL A 164 7.46 15.55 10.66
N TRP A 165 6.21 15.13 10.57
CA TRP A 165 5.17 15.79 9.78
C TRP A 165 3.78 15.52 10.38
N GLU A 166 2.86 16.48 10.21
CA GLU A 166 1.48 16.40 10.69
C GLU A 166 0.51 17.04 9.69
N TRP A 167 -0.69 16.49 9.58
CA TRP A 167 -1.83 17.04 8.87
C TRP A 167 -3.12 16.82 9.67
N HIS A 168 -3.93 17.87 9.81
CA HIS A 168 -5.16 17.84 10.58
C HIS A 168 -6.35 18.22 9.71
N ILE A 169 -7.38 17.36 9.67
CA ILE A 169 -8.63 17.68 8.97
C ILE A 169 -9.28 18.97 9.52
N TRP A 170 -8.96 19.28 10.78
CA TRP A 170 -9.44 20.47 11.47
C TRP A 170 -9.01 21.79 10.82
N ASP A 171 -7.90 21.83 10.15
CA ASP A 171 -7.36 23.01 9.50
C ASP A 171 -8.03 23.31 8.13
N HIS A 172 -8.79 22.35 7.60
CA HIS A 172 -9.39 22.39 6.26
C HIS A 172 -10.93 22.39 6.28
N LEU A 173 -11.51 23.07 7.27
CA LEU A 173 -12.96 23.11 7.47
C LEU A 173 -13.62 24.31 6.81
N ILE A 174 -14.85 24.12 6.32
CA ILE A 174 -15.75 25.14 5.81
C ILE A 174 -17.15 24.97 6.42
N GLN A 175 -17.95 26.03 6.43
CA GLN A 175 -19.38 26.02 6.72
C GLN A 175 -20.08 27.20 6.07
N ASP A 176 -21.38 27.10 5.83
CA ASP A 176 -22.22 28.14 5.21
C ASP A 176 -23.33 28.66 6.13
N THR A 177 -23.34 28.28 7.39
CA THR A 177 -24.43 28.55 8.34
C THR A 177 -24.26 29.86 9.11
N ASP A 178 -23.01 30.25 9.45
CA ASP A 178 -22.73 31.46 10.25
C ASP A 178 -21.64 32.32 9.61
N PRO A 179 -22.02 33.46 8.97
CA PRO A 179 -21.07 34.36 8.31
C PRO A 179 -20.14 35.11 9.28
N SER A 180 -20.35 35.02 10.58
CA SER A 180 -19.45 35.61 11.56
C SER A 180 -18.21 34.74 11.89
N LYS A 181 -18.17 33.51 11.39
CA LYS A 181 -17.08 32.56 11.68
C LYS A 181 -15.97 32.64 10.63
N PRO A 182 -14.72 32.30 11.01
CA PRO A 182 -13.56 32.49 10.13
C PRO A 182 -13.56 31.58 8.89
N ASN A 183 -14.21 30.43 8.96
CA ASN A 183 -14.30 29.43 7.88
C ASN A 183 -15.62 29.49 7.11
N TYR A 184 -16.32 30.65 7.14
CA TYR A 184 -17.56 30.84 6.37
C TYR A 184 -17.30 30.93 4.88
N GLY A 185 -18.05 30.15 4.08
CA GLY A 185 -17.98 30.16 2.63
C GLY A 185 -19.07 29.32 1.98
N VAL A 186 -19.16 29.38 0.66
CA VAL A 186 -20.06 28.52 -0.12
C VAL A 186 -19.42 27.16 -0.29
N ILE A 187 -20.01 26.12 0.30
CA ILE A 187 -19.46 24.77 0.32
C ILE A 187 -19.24 24.25 -1.10
N ALA A 188 -20.22 24.41 -1.99
CA ALA A 188 -20.15 23.96 -3.37
C ALA A 188 -19.00 24.59 -4.19
N ASP A 189 -18.58 25.81 -3.82
CA ASP A 189 -17.47 26.51 -4.49
C ASP A 189 -16.09 26.08 -3.96
N ASN A 190 -16.07 25.40 -2.81
CA ASN A 190 -14.85 25.01 -2.11
C ASN A 190 -14.78 23.49 -1.83
N PRO A 191 -14.83 22.64 -2.87
CA PRO A 191 -14.83 21.17 -2.71
C PRO A 191 -13.54 20.61 -2.13
N GLN A 192 -12.46 21.40 -2.07
CA GLN A 192 -11.19 21.07 -1.42
C GLN A 192 -11.26 21.19 0.11
N LEU A 193 -12.35 21.73 0.66
CA LEU A 193 -12.57 21.85 2.10
C LEU A 193 -13.64 20.87 2.59
N ILE A 194 -13.65 20.64 3.88
CA ILE A 194 -14.58 19.72 4.55
C ILE A 194 -15.67 20.52 5.27
N ASP A 195 -16.92 20.28 4.93
CA ASP A 195 -18.03 20.87 5.68
C ASP A 195 -18.05 20.31 7.10
N ILE A 196 -17.88 21.21 8.09
CA ILE A 196 -17.90 20.84 9.51
C ILE A 196 -19.21 20.19 9.94
N ASN A 197 -20.30 20.41 9.19
CA ASN A 197 -21.65 19.92 9.47
C ASN A 197 -22.06 18.69 8.64
N MET A 198 -21.20 18.21 7.72
CA MET A 198 -21.54 17.12 6.80
C MET A 198 -21.75 15.77 7.49
N ILE A 199 -21.18 15.57 8.71
CA ILE A 199 -21.33 14.34 9.49
C ILE A 199 -22.07 14.66 10.78
N ALA A 200 -23.31 14.30 10.83
CA ALA A 200 -24.22 14.58 11.96
C ALA A 200 -24.09 13.61 13.14
N GLY A 201 -22.89 13.21 13.52
CA GLY A 201 -22.65 12.43 14.71
C GLY A 201 -22.24 10.98 14.47
N GLY A 202 -21.17 10.56 15.15
CA GLY A 202 -20.65 9.22 15.16
C GLY A 202 -21.63 8.24 15.83
N GLY A 203 -22.11 7.30 15.10
CA GLY A 203 -23.05 6.28 15.54
C GLY A 203 -22.94 5.04 14.67
N GLY A 204 -21.79 4.39 14.66
CA GLY A 204 -21.60 3.09 14.05
C GLY A 204 -21.27 2.03 15.10
N PRO A 205 -21.32 0.73 14.77
CA PRO A 205 -20.84 -0.32 15.65
C PRO A 205 -19.37 -0.06 16.05
N GLY A 206 -19.12 0.14 17.34
CA GLY A 206 -17.79 0.43 17.87
C GLY A 206 -17.31 1.88 17.77
N GLY A 207 -18.11 2.80 17.21
CA GLY A 207 -17.80 4.23 17.24
C GLY A 207 -18.14 4.81 18.61
N GLY A 208 -17.16 5.39 19.31
CA GLY A 208 -17.41 6.27 20.43
C GLY A 208 -18.21 7.50 19.98
N SER A 209 -18.91 8.14 20.90
CA SER A 209 -19.77 9.29 20.60
C SER A 209 -19.00 10.49 19.99
N GLY A 210 -17.66 10.49 20.11
CA GLY A 210 -16.78 11.54 19.59
C GLY A 210 -16.22 11.29 18.20
N ASP A 211 -16.11 10.04 17.76
CA ASP A 211 -15.55 9.69 16.46
C ASP A 211 -16.34 10.34 15.32
N TRP A 212 -15.69 11.22 14.59
CA TRP A 212 -16.40 12.09 13.64
C TRP A 212 -16.35 11.56 12.20
N PHE A 213 -15.17 11.24 11.70
CA PHE A 213 -14.95 10.78 10.32
C PHE A 213 -14.83 9.26 10.19
N HIS A 214 -14.37 8.61 11.23
CA HIS A 214 -14.06 7.17 11.22
C HIS A 214 -13.15 6.80 10.03
N VAL A 215 -11.99 7.49 9.95
CA VAL A 215 -10.96 7.16 8.98
C VAL A 215 -10.37 5.79 9.35
N ASN A 216 -10.28 4.89 8.37
CA ASN A 216 -10.03 3.48 8.62
C ASN A 216 -9.06 2.83 7.62
N GLY A 217 -8.53 3.61 6.70
CA GLY A 217 -7.51 3.21 5.75
C GLY A 217 -6.67 4.41 5.35
N VAL A 218 -5.36 4.23 5.29
CA VAL A 218 -4.40 5.21 4.82
C VAL A 218 -3.34 4.53 3.99
N ASP A 219 -2.95 5.14 2.86
CA ASP A 219 -1.87 4.67 2.02
C ASP A 219 -1.09 5.84 1.42
N TYR A 220 0.16 5.59 1.04
CA TYR A 220 1.07 6.59 0.52
C TYR A 220 1.56 6.22 -0.88
N ASN A 221 1.60 7.19 -1.75
CA ASN A 221 2.15 7.08 -3.10
C ASN A 221 3.48 7.81 -3.19
N GLU A 222 4.57 7.05 -3.30
CA GLU A 222 5.94 7.59 -3.38
C GLU A 222 6.17 8.41 -4.66
N ASP A 223 5.58 8.01 -5.81
CA ASP A 223 5.75 8.71 -7.09
C ASP A 223 5.08 10.09 -7.09
N LEU A 224 3.94 10.22 -6.41
CA LEU A 224 3.16 11.44 -6.34
C LEU A 224 3.42 12.25 -5.06
N ASP A 225 4.06 11.65 -4.06
CA ASP A 225 4.19 12.21 -2.71
C ASP A 225 2.82 12.65 -2.14
N GLN A 226 1.86 11.73 -2.20
CA GLN A 226 0.47 11.95 -1.81
C GLN A 226 -0.03 10.86 -0.87
N ILE A 227 -0.96 11.23 0.00
CA ILE A 227 -1.65 10.31 0.92
C ILE A 227 -3.10 10.15 0.46
N VAL A 228 -3.59 8.89 0.38
CA VAL A 228 -5.00 8.56 0.23
C VAL A 228 -5.54 8.02 1.55
N PHE A 229 -6.78 8.38 1.90
CA PHE A 229 -7.46 7.81 3.04
C PHE A 229 -8.96 7.58 2.79
N SER A 230 -9.54 6.64 3.53
CA SER A 230 -10.97 6.31 3.47
C SER A 230 -11.69 6.70 4.75
N SER A 231 -12.85 7.33 4.62
CA SER A 231 -13.76 7.69 5.70
C SER A 231 -15.06 6.87 5.61
N ARG A 232 -15.29 6.02 6.61
CA ARG A 232 -16.51 5.21 6.66
C ARG A 232 -17.77 6.06 6.82
N PHE A 233 -17.71 7.09 7.68
CA PHE A 233 -18.88 7.90 7.98
C PHE A 233 -19.21 8.90 6.88
N ALA A 234 -18.20 9.44 6.20
CA ALA A 234 -18.40 10.28 5.03
C ALA A 234 -18.85 9.47 3.80
N SER A 235 -18.58 8.16 3.76
CA SER A 235 -18.74 7.34 2.56
C SER A 235 -17.94 7.92 1.38
N GLU A 236 -16.71 8.32 1.67
CA GLU A 236 -15.78 8.94 0.71
C GLU A 236 -14.34 8.47 0.94
N ILE A 237 -13.54 8.65 -0.11
CA ILE A 237 -12.08 8.58 -0.06
C ILE A 237 -11.52 9.94 -0.46
N TYR A 238 -10.32 10.26 0.04
CA TYR A 238 -9.70 11.57 -0.11
C TYR A 238 -8.22 11.41 -0.44
N ILE A 239 -7.68 12.36 -1.20
CA ILE A 239 -6.24 12.51 -1.44
C ILE A 239 -5.79 13.88 -0.95
N ILE A 240 -4.65 13.92 -0.26
CA ILE A 240 -3.96 15.13 0.20
C ILE A 240 -2.51 15.14 -0.26
N ASP A 241 -1.91 16.32 -0.27
CA ASP A 241 -0.50 16.56 -0.61
C ASP A 241 0.39 16.29 0.61
N HIS A 242 1.31 15.35 0.49
CA HIS A 242 2.31 15.08 1.54
C HIS A 242 3.63 15.85 1.32
N SER A 243 3.87 16.38 0.11
CA SER A 243 5.09 17.13 -0.21
C SER A 243 5.22 18.47 0.53
N THR A 244 4.30 18.73 1.44
CA THR A 244 4.20 19.92 2.29
C THR A 244 5.10 19.81 3.52
N THR A 245 5.57 20.96 4.03
CA THR A 245 5.98 21.06 5.43
C THR A 245 4.74 21.00 6.34
N THR A 246 4.88 20.68 7.62
CA THR A 246 3.76 20.71 8.59
C THR A 246 3.02 22.06 8.57
N ALA A 247 3.75 23.17 8.43
CA ALA A 247 3.15 24.51 8.34
C ALA A 247 2.34 24.73 7.05
N GLU A 248 2.77 24.17 5.93
CA GLU A 248 2.02 24.18 4.67
C GLU A 248 0.84 23.21 4.73
N ALA A 249 1.01 22.06 5.36
CA ALA A 249 -0.05 21.07 5.58
C ALA A 249 -1.21 21.64 6.43
N ALA A 250 -0.95 22.59 7.31
CA ALA A 250 -1.95 23.33 8.09
C ALA A 250 -2.52 24.57 7.35
N SER A 251 -2.16 24.78 6.07
CA SER A 251 -2.54 25.95 5.29
C SER A 251 -3.19 25.57 3.95
N HIS A 252 -3.67 26.59 3.21
CA HIS A 252 -4.31 26.43 1.90
C HIS A 252 -3.34 26.72 0.74
N SER A 253 -2.02 26.66 0.98
CA SER A 253 -1.01 26.92 -0.06
C SER A 253 0.31 26.26 0.30
N GLY A 254 1.07 25.86 -0.72
CA GLY A 254 2.35 25.14 -0.55
C GLY A 254 2.27 23.71 -1.11
N GLY A 255 3.35 22.98 -0.97
CA GLY A 255 3.51 21.66 -1.55
C GLY A 255 3.55 21.67 -3.09
N ASN A 256 3.66 20.48 -3.69
CA ASN A 256 3.67 20.31 -5.14
C ASN A 256 2.34 20.69 -5.80
N SER A 257 1.24 20.54 -5.07
CA SER A 257 -0.09 20.92 -5.54
C SER A 257 -0.30 22.43 -5.60
N GLY A 258 0.42 23.20 -4.77
CA GLY A 258 0.19 24.61 -4.50
C GLY A 258 -1.03 24.86 -3.60
N MET A 259 -1.68 23.82 -3.08
CA MET A 259 -2.91 23.88 -2.28
C MET A 259 -2.68 23.64 -0.77
N GLY A 260 -1.43 23.48 -0.35
CA GLY A 260 -1.12 23.12 1.04
C GLY A 260 -1.75 21.78 1.41
N GLY A 261 -2.38 21.70 2.57
CA GLY A 261 -3.04 20.49 3.05
C GLY A 261 -4.50 20.33 2.61
N ASP A 262 -5.02 21.18 1.70
CA ASP A 262 -6.38 21.02 1.19
C ASP A 262 -6.56 19.70 0.43
N ILE A 263 -7.81 19.23 0.36
CA ILE A 263 -8.18 17.99 -0.35
C ILE A 263 -7.94 18.19 -1.85
N LEU A 264 -7.05 17.40 -2.42
CA LEU A 264 -6.75 17.41 -3.86
C LEU A 264 -7.80 16.68 -4.68
N TYR A 265 -8.33 15.61 -4.12
CA TYR A 265 -9.32 14.73 -4.76
C TYR A 265 -10.21 14.10 -3.70
N ARG A 266 -11.48 13.98 -4.00
CA ARG A 266 -12.45 13.22 -3.19
C ARG A 266 -13.39 12.44 -4.08
N TRP A 267 -13.78 11.23 -3.65
CA TRP A 267 -14.71 10.39 -4.40
C TRP A 267 -15.63 9.63 -3.47
N GLY A 268 -16.92 9.68 -3.78
CA GLY A 268 -17.95 8.99 -3.00
C GLY A 268 -19.23 9.82 -2.95
N ASN A 269 -19.58 10.40 -1.79
CA ASN A 269 -20.86 11.10 -1.60
C ASN A 269 -20.77 12.60 -1.94
N PRO A 270 -21.23 13.04 -3.12
CA PRO A 270 -21.13 14.45 -3.51
C PRO A 270 -22.01 15.38 -2.68
N SER A 271 -23.00 14.85 -1.93
CA SER A 271 -23.82 15.69 -1.03
C SER A 271 -23.00 16.24 0.15
N ASN A 272 -21.85 15.65 0.46
CA ASN A 272 -20.97 16.13 1.54
C ASN A 272 -20.32 17.48 1.22
N TYR A 273 -20.41 17.94 -0.02
CA TYR A 273 -19.89 19.24 -0.47
C TYR A 273 -20.84 19.93 -1.46
N ASP A 274 -22.14 19.73 -1.25
CA ASP A 274 -23.24 20.39 -1.95
C ASP A 274 -23.18 20.31 -3.48
N MET A 275 -22.62 19.23 -4.03
CA MET A 275 -22.53 19.05 -5.47
C MET A 275 -23.74 18.28 -6.00
N PRO A 276 -24.39 18.80 -7.06
CA PRO A 276 -25.42 18.05 -7.74
C PRO A 276 -24.83 16.91 -8.55
N GLY A 277 -25.51 15.79 -8.62
CA GLY A 277 -25.13 14.69 -9.51
C GLY A 277 -25.41 13.31 -8.93
N THR A 278 -25.29 12.31 -9.80
CA THR A 278 -25.36 10.91 -9.41
C THR A 278 -23.94 10.33 -9.47
N GLN A 279 -23.44 9.91 -8.33
CA GLN A 279 -22.17 9.21 -8.21
C GLN A 279 -22.40 7.93 -7.43
N VAL A 280 -21.65 6.88 -7.71
CA VAL A 280 -21.64 5.70 -6.85
C VAL A 280 -21.08 6.08 -5.49
N ILE A 281 -21.87 5.86 -4.45
CA ILE A 281 -21.49 6.14 -3.07
C ILE A 281 -21.02 4.83 -2.44
N PRO A 282 -19.74 4.73 -2.05
CA PRO A 282 -19.27 3.55 -1.33
C PRO A 282 -19.95 3.49 0.04
N SER A 283 -20.26 2.27 0.49
CA SER A 283 -20.96 2.09 1.76
C SER A 283 -20.10 1.31 2.74
N ALA A 284 -19.80 1.91 3.88
CA ALA A 284 -18.87 1.41 4.87
C ALA A 284 -17.48 1.11 4.28
N VAL A 285 -16.97 2.04 3.47
CA VAL A 285 -15.68 1.93 2.77
C VAL A 285 -14.52 1.76 3.74
N HIS A 286 -13.56 0.91 3.34
CA HIS A 286 -12.29 0.69 4.04
C HIS A 286 -11.14 0.60 3.04
N ASP A 287 -9.92 0.75 3.56
CA ASP A 287 -8.69 0.37 2.89
C ASP A 287 -8.49 1.01 1.51
N ALA A 288 -8.63 2.34 1.44
CA ALA A 288 -8.28 3.07 0.23
C ALA A 288 -6.75 3.04 0.04
N ARG A 289 -6.31 2.59 -1.15
CA ARG A 289 -4.89 2.49 -1.50
C ARG A 289 -4.66 2.68 -2.99
N TRP A 290 -3.41 2.96 -3.38
CA TRP A 290 -3.03 2.91 -4.78
C TRP A 290 -2.71 1.49 -5.24
N ILE A 291 -3.09 1.19 -6.47
CA ILE A 291 -2.51 0.07 -7.20
C ILE A 291 -1.16 0.55 -7.75
N PRO A 292 -0.03 -0.11 -7.41
CA PRO A 292 1.29 0.29 -7.89
C PRO A 292 1.35 0.46 -9.41
N ASN A 293 2.01 1.52 -9.88
CA ASN A 293 2.13 1.82 -11.31
C ASN A 293 3.40 1.20 -11.91
N ASP A 294 3.55 -0.11 -11.77
CA ASP A 294 4.71 -0.91 -12.16
C ASP A 294 4.47 -1.82 -13.37
N GLY A 295 3.38 -1.55 -14.11
CA GLY A 295 2.97 -2.35 -15.28
C GLY A 295 1.88 -3.38 -14.98
N ARG A 296 1.47 -3.54 -13.70
CA ARG A 296 0.33 -4.39 -13.35
C ARG A 296 -1.00 -3.81 -13.86
N PRO A 297 -2.02 -4.65 -14.08
CA PRO A 297 -3.34 -4.17 -14.49
C PRO A 297 -3.91 -3.12 -13.54
N ASN A 298 -4.42 -2.02 -14.11
CA ASN A 298 -4.97 -0.87 -13.39
C ASN A 298 -3.93 -0.10 -12.53
N GLY A 299 -2.64 -0.19 -12.84
CA GLY A 299 -1.59 0.60 -12.19
C GLY A 299 -1.95 2.09 -12.15
N GLY A 300 -1.76 2.72 -11.01
CA GLY A 300 -2.10 4.12 -10.75
C GLY A 300 -3.57 4.38 -10.40
N TYR A 301 -4.46 3.36 -10.42
CA TYR A 301 -5.83 3.52 -9.90
C TYR A 301 -5.82 3.46 -8.37
N LEU A 302 -6.84 4.06 -7.77
CA LEU A 302 -7.19 3.77 -6.39
C LEU A 302 -7.99 2.46 -6.33
N GLN A 303 -7.77 1.69 -5.27
CA GLN A 303 -8.55 0.50 -4.93
C GLN A 303 -9.15 0.68 -3.54
N ILE A 304 -10.41 0.27 -3.36
CA ILE A 304 -11.10 0.32 -2.07
C ILE A 304 -11.77 -1.03 -1.79
N PHE A 305 -11.85 -1.37 -0.52
CA PHE A 305 -12.75 -2.41 -0.05
C PHE A 305 -14.10 -1.76 0.33
N ASN A 306 -15.12 -2.01 -0.48
CA ASN A 306 -16.46 -1.46 -0.28
C ASN A 306 -17.32 -2.53 0.41
N ASN A 307 -17.44 -2.47 1.74
CA ASN A 307 -18.06 -3.52 2.54
C ASN A 307 -19.51 -3.81 2.16
N LYS A 308 -20.22 -2.81 1.62
CA LYS A 308 -21.61 -2.93 1.18
C LYS A 308 -21.79 -2.45 -0.26
N GLY A 309 -20.88 -2.85 -1.14
CA GLY A 309 -20.77 -2.33 -2.51
C GLY A 309 -21.97 -2.62 -3.41
N ILE A 310 -22.70 -3.71 -3.17
CA ILE A 310 -23.92 -4.06 -3.88
C ILE A 310 -25.12 -3.99 -2.96
N SER A 311 -24.99 -4.57 -1.74
CA SER A 311 -26.05 -4.66 -0.76
C SER A 311 -25.45 -4.67 0.65
N ASN A 312 -26.30 -4.63 1.68
CA ASN A 312 -25.85 -4.71 3.07
C ASN A 312 -25.05 -5.99 3.42
N SER A 313 -25.12 -7.02 2.56
CA SER A 313 -24.46 -8.31 2.75
C SER A 313 -23.48 -8.68 1.65
N GLN A 314 -23.25 -7.81 0.67
CA GLN A 314 -22.37 -8.09 -0.45
C GLN A 314 -21.29 -7.03 -0.59
N SER A 315 -20.04 -7.42 -0.29
CA SER A 315 -18.86 -6.59 -0.42
C SER A 315 -18.30 -6.62 -1.85
N THR A 316 -17.57 -5.54 -2.20
CA THR A 316 -16.85 -5.45 -3.47
C THR A 316 -15.45 -4.88 -3.26
N VAL A 317 -14.53 -5.20 -4.17
CA VAL A 317 -13.29 -4.48 -4.38
C VAL A 317 -13.48 -3.62 -5.61
N ASP A 318 -13.44 -2.30 -5.43
CA ASP A 318 -13.68 -1.34 -6.49
C ASP A 318 -12.39 -0.60 -6.86
N GLY A 319 -12.10 -0.51 -8.16
CA GLY A 319 -10.99 0.27 -8.69
C GLY A 319 -11.49 1.58 -9.31
N ILE A 320 -10.86 2.69 -8.97
CA ILE A 320 -11.24 4.04 -9.40
C ILE A 320 -10.07 4.65 -10.18
N LYS A 321 -10.28 4.92 -11.46
CA LYS A 321 -9.34 5.69 -12.25
C LYS A 321 -9.52 7.18 -11.94
N THR A 322 -8.60 7.76 -11.19
CA THR A 322 -8.66 9.17 -10.84
C THR A 322 -8.42 10.06 -12.07
N PRO A 323 -9.07 11.23 -12.14
CA PRO A 323 -8.91 12.18 -13.24
C PRO A 323 -7.66 13.05 -13.04
N ILE A 324 -6.48 12.43 -12.96
CA ILE A 324 -5.22 13.16 -12.80
C ILE A 324 -5.04 14.15 -13.96
N ASP A 325 -4.61 15.36 -13.67
CA ASP A 325 -4.37 16.40 -14.68
C ASP A 325 -3.10 16.09 -15.47
N PRO A 326 -3.17 15.79 -16.77
CA PRO A 326 -2.00 15.47 -17.57
C PRO A 326 -1.02 16.66 -17.74
N ALA A 327 -1.46 17.88 -17.45
CA ALA A 327 -0.61 19.05 -17.53
C ALA A 327 0.33 19.18 -16.33
N THR A 328 -0.12 18.78 -15.17
CA THR A 328 0.69 18.78 -13.93
C THR A 328 1.26 17.41 -13.60
N GLY A 329 0.54 16.32 -13.98
CA GLY A 329 0.83 14.96 -13.56
C GLY A 329 0.61 14.73 -12.06
N TYR A 330 0.03 15.68 -11.36
CA TYR A 330 -0.05 15.72 -9.90
C TYR A 330 -1.45 16.09 -9.38
N ASN A 331 -2.07 17.14 -9.91
CA ASN A 331 -3.41 17.60 -9.50
C ASN A 331 -4.50 16.79 -10.19
N TYR A 332 -5.75 17.00 -9.77
CA TYR A 332 -6.92 16.26 -10.27
C TYR A 332 -7.90 17.19 -10.96
N LEU A 333 -8.36 16.80 -12.15
CA LEU A 333 -9.32 17.57 -12.93
C LEU A 333 -10.72 17.46 -12.35
N ARG A 334 -11.40 18.59 -12.28
CA ARG A 334 -12.81 18.69 -11.94
C ARG A 334 -13.51 19.71 -12.84
N THR A 335 -14.68 19.37 -13.34
CA THR A 335 -15.54 20.35 -14.01
C THR A 335 -16.22 21.23 -12.96
N THR A 336 -16.12 22.55 -13.12
CA THR A 336 -16.77 23.50 -12.19
C THR A 336 -18.26 23.19 -12.05
N GLY A 337 -18.76 23.17 -10.82
CA GLY A 337 -20.17 22.87 -10.51
C GLY A 337 -20.54 21.38 -10.66
N GLN A 338 -19.56 20.49 -10.83
CA GLN A 338 -19.76 19.05 -10.85
C GLN A 338 -18.88 18.37 -9.78
N PRO A 339 -19.25 17.19 -9.27
CA PRO A 339 -18.40 16.42 -8.39
C PRO A 339 -17.12 15.96 -9.11
N PHE A 340 -16.11 15.57 -8.34
CA PHE A 340 -14.94 14.90 -8.89
C PHE A 340 -15.36 13.59 -9.56
N GLY A 341 -14.88 13.35 -10.78
CA GLY A 341 -15.11 12.09 -11.49
C GLY A 341 -14.20 10.96 -10.99
N PRO A 342 -14.44 9.72 -11.43
CA PRO A 342 -15.54 9.28 -12.30
C PRO A 342 -16.87 9.14 -11.54
N ALA A 343 -17.99 9.12 -12.26
CA ALA A 343 -19.31 8.93 -11.64
C ALA A 343 -19.53 7.51 -11.08
N SER A 344 -18.70 6.55 -11.48
CA SER A 344 -18.74 5.16 -11.03
C SER A 344 -17.33 4.62 -10.89
N TYR A 345 -17.21 3.47 -10.21
CA TYR A 345 -15.97 2.67 -10.26
C TYR A 345 -15.60 2.33 -11.71
N THR A 346 -14.31 2.17 -11.95
CA THR A 346 -13.79 1.74 -13.27
C THR A 346 -13.77 0.23 -13.37
N THR A 347 -13.38 -0.44 -12.28
CA THR A 347 -13.40 -1.90 -12.16
C THR A 347 -14.08 -2.32 -10.87
N ARG A 348 -14.72 -3.50 -10.88
CA ARG A 348 -15.37 -4.07 -9.70
C ARG A 348 -15.18 -5.58 -9.66
N TYR A 349 -14.80 -6.08 -8.50
CA TYR A 349 -14.87 -7.48 -8.15
C TYR A 349 -15.91 -7.67 -7.03
N GLU A 350 -16.88 -8.56 -7.25
CA GLU A 350 -17.86 -8.95 -6.23
C GLU A 350 -17.24 -10.03 -5.34
N CYS A 351 -17.04 -9.72 -4.06
CA CYS A 351 -16.32 -10.58 -3.16
C CYS A 351 -17.00 -11.93 -2.95
N ALA A 352 -16.25 -13.02 -3.08
CA ALA A 352 -16.74 -14.36 -2.78
C ALA A 352 -17.09 -14.50 -1.29
N PHE A 353 -16.37 -13.79 -0.42
CA PHE A 353 -16.65 -13.67 1.00
C PHE A 353 -16.80 -12.20 1.35
N SER A 354 -17.93 -11.86 1.96
CA SER A 354 -18.26 -10.48 2.34
C SER A 354 -17.95 -10.20 3.79
N ALA A 355 -17.71 -8.92 4.11
CA ALA A 355 -17.40 -8.47 5.45
C ALA A 355 -18.23 -7.24 5.83
N PRO A 356 -18.74 -7.15 7.07
CA PRO A 356 -19.58 -6.03 7.51
C PRO A 356 -18.77 -4.74 7.77
N GLY A 357 -17.47 -4.85 7.89
CA GLY A 357 -16.54 -3.75 8.16
C GLY A 357 -15.10 -4.24 8.16
N GLN A 358 -14.15 -3.33 8.32
CA GLN A 358 -12.72 -3.62 8.20
C GLN A 358 -12.40 -4.19 6.80
N SER A 359 -11.39 -5.02 6.68
CA SER A 359 -10.96 -5.66 5.43
C SER A 359 -9.92 -4.87 4.66
N ALA A 360 -9.21 -5.58 3.79
CA ALA A 360 -8.21 -5.02 2.90
C ALA A 360 -8.18 -5.78 1.57
N SER A 361 -7.61 -5.18 0.55
CA SER A 361 -7.40 -5.83 -0.74
C SER A 361 -6.18 -5.28 -1.46
N ASP A 362 -5.43 -6.16 -2.13
CA ASP A 362 -4.29 -5.80 -2.96
C ASP A 362 -4.48 -6.26 -4.41
N ARG A 363 -3.98 -5.46 -5.35
CA ARG A 363 -3.79 -5.89 -6.73
C ARG A 363 -2.36 -6.42 -6.89
N MET A 364 -2.24 -7.72 -7.15
CA MET A 364 -0.95 -8.38 -7.30
C MET A 364 -0.25 -8.03 -8.61
N SER A 365 1.07 -8.19 -8.70
CA SER A 365 1.85 -7.89 -9.92
C SER A 365 1.39 -8.72 -11.13
N ASN A 366 0.92 -9.96 -10.91
CA ASN A 366 0.33 -10.80 -11.95
C ASN A 366 -1.12 -10.43 -12.33
N GLY A 367 -1.68 -9.37 -11.72
CA GLY A 367 -3.03 -8.88 -11.96
C GLY A 367 -4.12 -9.51 -11.12
N ASN A 368 -3.82 -10.51 -10.31
CA ASN A 368 -4.77 -11.13 -9.39
C ASN A 368 -5.22 -10.16 -8.29
N ILE A 369 -6.31 -10.48 -7.62
CA ILE A 369 -6.82 -9.69 -6.50
C ILE A 369 -6.71 -10.52 -5.22
N PHE A 370 -5.86 -10.08 -4.30
CA PHE A 370 -5.86 -10.58 -2.93
C PHE A 370 -6.92 -9.85 -2.11
N VAL A 371 -7.64 -10.60 -1.29
CA VAL A 371 -8.72 -10.10 -0.45
C VAL A 371 -8.57 -10.65 0.96
N ASN A 372 -8.54 -9.77 1.95
CA ASN A 372 -8.77 -10.09 3.35
C ASN A 372 -10.17 -9.63 3.73
N ALA A 373 -11.15 -10.54 3.71
CA ALA A 373 -12.50 -10.28 4.18
C ALA A 373 -12.57 -10.51 5.68
N SER A 374 -12.60 -9.44 6.47
CA SER A 374 -12.64 -9.49 7.93
C SER A 374 -13.99 -10.02 8.44
N GLY A 375 -13.96 -10.83 9.49
CA GLY A 375 -15.19 -11.29 10.17
C GLY A 375 -15.86 -10.24 11.05
N GLY A 376 -15.35 -9.00 11.09
CA GLY A 376 -15.77 -7.97 12.03
C GLY A 376 -15.22 -8.23 13.45
N GLN A 377 -15.73 -7.52 14.45
CA GLN A 377 -15.29 -7.72 15.85
C GLN A 377 -15.60 -9.14 16.32
N GLY A 378 -14.54 -9.93 16.57
CA GLY A 378 -14.65 -11.30 17.07
C GLY A 378 -15.16 -12.33 16.06
N GLY A 379 -15.33 -11.97 14.81
CA GLY A 379 -15.74 -12.87 13.72
C GLY A 379 -14.58 -13.62 13.08
N SER A 380 -14.88 -14.75 12.43
CA SER A 380 -13.94 -15.47 11.58
C SER A 380 -13.86 -14.80 10.22
N GLY A 381 -12.71 -14.21 9.89
CA GLY A 381 -12.41 -13.67 8.55
C GLY A 381 -11.67 -14.68 7.69
N VAL A 382 -11.60 -14.39 6.41
CA VAL A 382 -10.89 -15.22 5.43
C VAL A 382 -9.99 -14.36 4.53
N MET A 383 -8.81 -14.88 4.23
CA MET A 383 -7.95 -14.37 3.17
C MET A 383 -8.04 -15.30 1.96
N TYR A 384 -8.08 -14.74 0.77
CA TYR A 384 -8.10 -15.49 -0.47
C TYR A 384 -7.59 -14.64 -1.64
N GLU A 385 -7.25 -15.29 -2.72
CA GLU A 385 -6.83 -14.64 -3.96
C GLU A 385 -7.68 -15.14 -5.12
N VAL A 386 -8.13 -14.23 -5.96
CA VAL A 386 -8.83 -14.55 -7.21
C VAL A 386 -7.98 -14.17 -8.39
N ASP A 387 -8.22 -14.85 -9.52
CA ASP A 387 -7.57 -14.50 -10.78
C ASP A 387 -7.84 -13.05 -11.18
N SER A 388 -7.09 -12.55 -12.14
CA SER A 388 -7.19 -11.15 -12.62
C SER A 388 -8.57 -10.78 -13.17
N THR A 389 -9.41 -11.77 -13.51
CA THR A 389 -10.79 -11.57 -13.97
C THR A 389 -11.80 -11.60 -12.83
N GLY A 390 -11.41 -11.99 -11.63
CA GLY A 390 -12.29 -12.17 -10.48
C GLY A 390 -13.20 -13.41 -10.58
N SER A 391 -12.89 -14.37 -11.46
CA SER A 391 -13.77 -15.51 -11.76
C SER A 391 -13.48 -16.73 -10.90
N THR A 392 -12.23 -16.94 -10.51
CA THR A 392 -11.79 -18.18 -9.87
C THR A 392 -10.92 -17.88 -8.65
N ILE A 393 -11.27 -18.48 -7.51
CA ILE A 393 -10.37 -18.47 -6.33
C ILE A 393 -9.19 -19.40 -6.65
N ILE A 394 -7.99 -18.85 -6.65
CA ILE A 394 -6.75 -19.55 -6.99
C ILE A 394 -5.85 -19.80 -5.78
N TRP A 395 -6.09 -19.11 -4.68
CA TRP A 395 -5.45 -19.35 -3.39
C TRP A 395 -6.43 -19.12 -2.24
N GLY A 396 -6.31 -19.88 -1.18
CA GLY A 396 -7.23 -19.84 -0.05
C GLY A 396 -8.51 -20.65 -0.31
N PRO A 397 -9.60 -20.43 0.43
CA PRO A 397 -9.69 -19.50 1.57
C PRO A 397 -8.83 -19.94 2.76
N TYR A 398 -8.13 -18.99 3.37
CA TYR A 398 -7.38 -19.18 4.60
C TYR A 398 -8.13 -18.50 5.76
N ASN A 399 -8.47 -19.26 6.79
CA ASN A 399 -9.22 -18.73 7.94
C ASN A 399 -8.29 -17.89 8.83
N ALA A 400 -8.48 -16.59 8.80
CA ALA A 400 -7.78 -15.64 9.64
C ALA A 400 -8.79 -14.66 10.23
N SER A 401 -8.81 -14.52 11.55
CA SER A 401 -9.60 -13.47 12.22
C SER A 401 -8.84 -12.15 12.18
N SER A 402 -8.42 -11.73 10.97
CA SER A 402 -7.62 -10.53 10.77
C SER A 402 -8.46 -9.36 10.32
N PRO A 403 -8.29 -8.17 10.94
CA PRO A 403 -8.89 -6.93 10.43
C PRO A 403 -8.37 -6.55 9.06
N LYS A 404 -7.05 -6.67 8.86
CA LYS A 404 -6.31 -6.41 7.63
C LYS A 404 -5.19 -7.41 7.45
N GLY A 405 -4.94 -7.80 6.20
CA GLY A 405 -3.81 -8.64 5.81
C GLY A 405 -3.32 -8.23 4.45
N PHE A 406 -2.01 -8.33 4.21
CA PHE A 406 -1.36 -7.85 3.00
C PHE A 406 -0.42 -8.91 2.43
N ARG A 407 -0.30 -8.93 1.10
CA ARG A 407 0.62 -9.83 0.39
C ARG A 407 1.93 -9.12 0.07
N TYR A 408 3.03 -9.84 0.23
CA TYR A 408 4.38 -9.42 -0.15
C TYR A 408 4.96 -10.40 -1.15
N GLU A 409 5.57 -9.87 -2.20
CA GLU A 409 6.24 -10.66 -3.24
C GLU A 409 7.51 -11.33 -2.71
N CYS A 410 7.92 -12.41 -3.38
CA CYS A 410 9.14 -13.13 -2.99
C CYS A 410 10.40 -12.27 -3.02
N ASP A 411 10.47 -11.35 -3.97
CA ASP A 411 11.59 -10.45 -4.17
C ASP A 411 11.44 -9.11 -3.42
N TYR A 412 10.36 -8.95 -2.65
CA TYR A 412 10.26 -7.80 -1.75
C TYR A 412 11.46 -7.81 -0.78
N PRO A 413 12.23 -6.71 -0.68
CA PRO A 413 13.46 -6.70 0.12
C PRO A 413 13.28 -7.18 1.57
N GLY A 414 12.13 -6.86 2.19
CA GLY A 414 11.79 -7.32 3.54
C GLY A 414 11.60 -8.83 3.65
N ILE A 415 11.02 -9.46 2.63
CA ILE A 415 10.90 -10.93 2.56
C ILE A 415 12.28 -11.57 2.39
N VAL A 416 13.11 -11.02 1.51
CA VAL A 416 14.50 -11.49 1.33
C VAL A 416 15.29 -11.36 2.63
N ALA A 417 15.15 -10.25 3.35
CA ALA A 417 15.82 -10.03 4.63
C ALA A 417 15.34 -11.00 5.73
N LEU A 418 14.08 -11.46 5.67
CA LEU A 418 13.50 -12.41 6.60
C LEU A 418 13.88 -13.88 6.32
N GLU A 419 14.35 -14.22 5.12
CA GLU A 419 14.65 -15.61 4.74
C GLU A 419 15.44 -16.39 5.82
N PRO A 420 16.53 -15.84 6.42
CA PRO A 420 17.31 -16.55 7.43
C PRO A 420 16.55 -16.86 8.74
N TYR A 421 15.42 -16.19 8.95
CA TYR A 421 14.60 -16.30 10.16
C TYR A 421 13.33 -17.14 9.95
N MET A 422 13.05 -17.52 8.70
CA MET A 422 11.86 -18.29 8.36
C MET A 422 11.97 -19.75 8.81
N ASN A 423 10.83 -20.36 9.10
CA ASN A 423 10.75 -21.77 9.45
C ASN A 423 11.19 -22.62 8.25
N SER A 424 12.02 -23.64 8.49
CA SER A 424 12.54 -24.56 7.46
C SER A 424 11.43 -25.36 6.74
N THR A 425 10.22 -25.41 7.28
CA THR A 425 9.03 -26.04 6.68
C THR A 425 8.28 -25.09 5.73
N ALA A 426 8.61 -23.82 5.73
CA ALA A 426 8.09 -22.85 4.75
C ALA A 426 8.82 -23.09 3.41
N THR A 427 8.49 -24.19 2.75
CA THR A 427 8.94 -24.49 1.38
C THR A 427 8.10 -23.64 0.42
N THR A 428 8.47 -22.38 0.28
CA THR A 428 7.84 -21.53 -0.71
C THR A 428 8.49 -21.74 -2.06
N SER A 429 7.73 -21.65 -3.14
CA SER A 429 8.28 -21.60 -4.48
C SER A 429 9.20 -20.39 -4.66
N CYS A 430 9.12 -19.38 -3.80
CA CYS A 430 10.07 -18.27 -3.70
C CYS A 430 11.53 -18.75 -3.59
N PHE A 431 11.74 -19.79 -2.83
CA PHE A 431 13.08 -20.29 -2.50
C PHE A 431 13.38 -21.67 -3.14
N LEU A 432 12.34 -22.39 -3.65
CA LEU A 432 12.51 -23.69 -4.32
C LEU A 432 13.22 -23.61 -5.69
N GLY A 433 13.33 -22.43 -6.28
CA GLY A 433 14.17 -22.21 -7.47
C GLY A 433 15.67 -22.18 -7.15
N THR A 434 16.05 -22.27 -5.87
CA THR A 434 17.41 -22.15 -5.36
C THR A 434 17.88 -23.35 -4.54
N SER A 435 17.11 -24.44 -4.45
CA SER A 435 17.54 -25.67 -3.78
C SER A 435 18.44 -26.57 -4.65
N THR A 436 19.41 -25.99 -5.33
CA THR A 436 20.74 -26.54 -5.33
C THR A 436 21.45 -25.86 -4.17
N GLU A 437 22.00 -26.62 -3.22
CA GLU A 437 22.73 -26.13 -2.05
C GLU A 437 23.40 -24.78 -2.36
N TRP A 438 22.84 -23.68 -1.80
CA TRP A 438 23.60 -22.46 -1.69
C TRP A 438 24.72 -22.75 -0.69
N ASN A 439 25.76 -23.37 -1.20
CA ASN A 439 27.06 -23.10 -0.63
C ASN A 439 27.17 -21.59 -0.70
N LYS A 440 27.11 -20.95 0.44
CA LYS A 440 27.33 -19.53 0.65
C LYS A 440 28.79 -19.21 0.34
N GLU A 441 29.18 -19.45 -0.90
CA GLU A 441 30.36 -18.82 -1.49
C GLU A 441 29.90 -17.39 -1.74
N VAL A 442 30.36 -16.48 -0.90
CA VAL A 442 30.19 -15.04 -1.06
C VAL A 442 30.87 -14.66 -2.36
N PHE A 443 30.09 -14.65 -3.45
CA PHE A 443 30.57 -14.16 -4.73
C PHE A 443 30.28 -12.67 -4.77
N ASP A 444 31.30 -11.85 -4.59
CA ASP A 444 31.26 -10.40 -4.83
C ASP A 444 31.17 -10.15 -6.33
N LEU A 445 29.95 -9.94 -6.85
CA LEU A 445 29.77 -9.36 -8.19
C LEU A 445 29.79 -7.84 -8.06
N ASP A 446 30.86 -7.22 -8.55
CA ASP A 446 30.98 -5.77 -8.65
C ASP A 446 30.84 -5.35 -10.13
N ILE A 447 29.95 -4.39 -10.38
CA ILE A 447 29.82 -3.75 -11.70
C ILE A 447 29.96 -2.24 -11.51
N PHE A 448 31.06 -1.69 -12.04
CA PHE A 448 31.41 -0.30 -11.82
C PHE A 448 32.11 0.34 -13.05
N PRO A 449 32.05 1.67 -13.22
CA PRO A 449 31.23 2.61 -12.46
C PRO A 449 29.72 2.45 -12.78
N ASN A 450 28.87 2.80 -11.83
CA ASN A 450 27.44 2.87 -12.02
C ASN A 450 26.92 4.13 -11.28
N PRO A 451 26.42 5.16 -11.97
CA PRO A 451 26.26 5.28 -13.43
C PRO A 451 27.57 5.26 -14.22
N THR A 452 27.48 4.87 -15.50
CA THR A 452 28.58 4.91 -16.45
C THR A 452 28.27 5.80 -17.65
N SER A 453 29.32 6.37 -18.27
CA SER A 453 29.17 7.11 -19.54
C SER A 453 29.49 6.24 -20.77
N ASP A 454 30.17 5.10 -20.62
CA ASP A 454 30.54 4.18 -21.69
C ASP A 454 30.89 2.79 -21.17
N ILE A 455 31.96 2.65 -20.38
CA ILE A 455 32.54 1.35 -20.02
C ILE A 455 32.08 0.95 -18.65
N VAL A 456 31.61 -0.30 -18.54
CA VAL A 456 31.39 -0.99 -17.26
C VAL A 456 32.42 -2.08 -17.06
N ASN A 457 32.94 -2.19 -15.85
CA ASN A 457 33.83 -3.27 -15.43
C ASN A 457 33.05 -4.25 -14.61
N ILE A 458 33.10 -5.51 -14.98
CA ILE A 458 32.46 -6.63 -14.28
C ILE A 458 33.56 -7.40 -13.56
N ARG A 459 33.45 -7.47 -12.24
CA ARG A 459 34.35 -8.28 -11.41
C ARG A 459 33.51 -9.33 -10.65
N LEU A 460 33.91 -10.59 -10.75
CA LEU A 460 33.32 -11.68 -10.01
C LEU A 460 34.43 -12.59 -9.51
N LYS A 461 34.53 -12.80 -8.21
CA LYS A 461 35.49 -13.75 -7.62
C LYS A 461 34.88 -15.15 -7.61
N SER A 462 35.69 -16.16 -7.94
CA SER A 462 35.30 -17.57 -7.90
C SER A 462 36.54 -18.42 -7.58
N ASP A 463 36.33 -19.45 -6.81
CA ASP A 463 37.42 -20.40 -6.47
C ASP A 463 37.70 -21.44 -7.57
N LYS A 464 36.87 -21.45 -8.63
CA LYS A 464 36.96 -22.46 -9.71
C LYS A 464 37.16 -21.80 -11.07
N SER A 465 37.96 -22.44 -11.91
CA SER A 465 38.06 -22.09 -13.33
C SER A 465 36.80 -22.53 -14.07
N GLN A 466 36.13 -21.60 -14.72
CA GLN A 466 34.89 -21.89 -15.45
C GLN A 466 34.61 -20.85 -16.53
N THR A 467 33.63 -21.16 -17.39
CA THR A 467 33.15 -20.21 -18.40
C THR A 467 31.96 -19.43 -17.83
N TYR A 468 32.02 -18.13 -17.99
CA TYR A 468 30.92 -17.22 -17.65
C TYR A 468 30.26 -16.72 -18.93
N THR A 469 28.94 -16.61 -18.91
CA THR A 469 28.18 -15.92 -19.96
C THR A 469 27.65 -14.61 -19.40
N VAL A 470 28.05 -13.49 -20.01
CA VAL A 470 27.58 -12.17 -19.64
C VAL A 470 26.55 -11.74 -20.67
N ASN A 471 25.32 -11.46 -20.21
CA ASN A 471 24.25 -10.91 -21.02
C ASN A 471 23.90 -9.50 -20.52
N ILE A 472 23.65 -8.58 -21.45
CA ILE A 472 23.15 -7.25 -21.12
C ILE A 472 21.82 -7.05 -21.83
N TYR A 473 20.80 -6.66 -21.05
CA TYR A 473 19.44 -6.43 -21.53
C TYR A 473 19.09 -4.94 -21.39
N ASN A 474 18.33 -4.42 -22.36
CA ASN A 474 17.75 -3.10 -22.25
C ASN A 474 16.46 -3.13 -21.36
N SER A 475 15.84 -1.96 -21.14
CA SER A 475 14.61 -1.82 -20.36
C SER A 475 13.39 -2.55 -20.94
N MET A 476 13.45 -3.00 -22.19
CA MET A 476 12.41 -3.82 -22.83
C MET A 476 12.67 -5.33 -22.67
N GLY A 477 13.75 -5.72 -21.98
CA GLY A 477 14.14 -7.12 -21.81
C GLY A 477 14.85 -7.73 -23.04
N GLU A 478 15.20 -6.93 -24.05
CA GLU A 478 15.92 -7.41 -25.21
C GLU A 478 17.41 -7.56 -24.90
N SER A 479 18.00 -8.70 -25.24
CA SER A 479 19.45 -8.91 -25.13
C SER A 479 20.19 -8.06 -26.15
N VAL A 480 20.86 -7.03 -25.67
CA VAL A 480 21.63 -6.10 -26.52
C VAL A 480 23.08 -6.53 -26.65
N LYS A 481 23.57 -7.36 -25.72
CA LYS A 481 24.94 -7.90 -25.78
C LYS A 481 25.02 -9.23 -25.05
N GLN A 482 25.78 -10.17 -25.62
CA GLN A 482 26.14 -11.45 -25.02
C GLN A 482 27.62 -11.77 -25.30
N GLU A 483 28.34 -12.14 -24.25
CA GLU A 483 29.75 -12.60 -24.36
C GLU A 483 29.94 -13.84 -23.45
N SER A 484 30.71 -14.82 -23.96
CA SER A 484 31.16 -15.97 -23.17
C SER A 484 32.66 -15.80 -22.85
N ILE A 485 33.01 -15.89 -21.57
CA ILE A 485 34.36 -15.57 -21.09
C ILE A 485 34.85 -16.72 -20.23
N PHE A 486 35.96 -17.32 -20.57
CA PHE A 486 36.63 -18.29 -19.70
C PHE A 486 37.53 -17.57 -18.70
N SER A 487 37.44 -17.91 -17.44
CA SER A 487 38.24 -17.32 -16.38
C SER A 487 38.77 -18.37 -15.41
N ALA A 488 40.03 -18.19 -14.95
CA ALA A 488 40.73 -19.18 -14.11
C ALA A 488 40.35 -19.14 -12.61
N ARG A 489 39.98 -17.99 -12.05
CA ARG A 489 39.53 -17.78 -10.66
C ARG A 489 38.78 -16.50 -10.39
N GLU A 490 38.93 -15.51 -11.25
CA GLU A 490 38.30 -14.20 -11.11
C GLU A 490 37.87 -13.72 -12.49
N LEU A 491 36.59 -13.44 -12.66
CA LEU A 491 36.12 -12.76 -13.86
C LEU A 491 36.45 -11.27 -13.71
N ASN A 492 37.23 -10.75 -14.63
CA ASN A 492 37.53 -9.33 -14.74
C ASN A 492 37.33 -8.92 -16.20
N LYS A 493 36.26 -8.20 -16.49
CA LYS A 493 35.87 -7.88 -17.85
C LYS A 493 35.37 -6.44 -17.96
N SER A 494 35.97 -5.69 -18.91
CA SER A 494 35.44 -4.39 -19.31
C SER A 494 34.57 -4.54 -20.54
N ILE A 495 33.39 -3.93 -20.51
CA ILE A 495 32.42 -3.93 -21.61
C ILE A 495 32.07 -2.50 -21.97
N SER A 496 32.27 -2.12 -23.25
CA SER A 496 31.82 -0.84 -23.76
C SER A 496 30.34 -0.89 -24.15
N LEU A 497 29.63 0.15 -23.72
CA LEU A 497 28.22 0.43 -24.01
C LEU A 497 28.09 1.61 -25.01
N PHE A 498 29.18 2.01 -25.66
CA PHE A 498 29.24 3.21 -26.53
C PHE A 498 28.14 3.28 -27.58
N ASN A 499 27.73 2.14 -28.13
CA ASN A 499 26.73 2.06 -29.20
C ASN A 499 25.27 1.97 -28.70
N TYR A 500 25.04 2.02 -27.39
CA TYR A 500 23.70 1.88 -26.81
C TYR A 500 23.15 3.22 -26.33
N ALA A 501 21.84 3.40 -26.31
CA ALA A 501 21.17 4.62 -25.86
C ALA A 501 21.34 4.83 -24.34
N ASN A 502 21.25 6.08 -23.87
CA ASN A 502 21.16 6.35 -22.44
C ASN A 502 19.92 5.64 -21.85
N GLY A 503 20.05 5.07 -20.66
CA GLY A 503 19.00 4.32 -20.01
C GLY A 503 19.50 3.32 -18.98
N VAL A 504 18.55 2.55 -18.43
CA VAL A 504 18.84 1.47 -17.49
C VAL A 504 19.04 0.16 -18.27
N TYR A 505 20.06 -0.59 -17.89
CA TYR A 505 20.38 -1.90 -18.43
C TYR A 505 20.52 -2.92 -17.31
N LEU A 506 20.11 -4.16 -17.56
CA LEU A 506 20.33 -5.29 -16.67
C LEU A 506 21.54 -6.08 -17.16
N VAL A 507 22.58 -6.20 -16.34
CA VAL A 507 23.71 -7.10 -16.59
C VAL A 507 23.44 -8.41 -15.85
N LYS A 508 23.44 -9.52 -16.59
CA LYS A 508 23.28 -10.88 -16.06
C LYS A 508 24.53 -11.70 -16.38
N VAL A 509 25.19 -12.18 -15.34
CA VAL A 509 26.35 -13.07 -15.45
C VAL A 509 25.92 -14.48 -15.07
N ILE A 510 26.16 -15.45 -15.95
CA ILE A 510 25.81 -16.86 -15.75
C ILE A 510 27.12 -17.65 -15.68
N ASP A 511 27.30 -18.46 -14.64
CA ASP A 511 28.47 -19.32 -14.47
C ASP A 511 28.32 -20.66 -15.23
N GLY A 512 29.38 -21.48 -15.23
CA GLY A 512 29.41 -22.78 -15.91
C GLY A 512 28.45 -23.82 -15.33
N ASN A 513 27.89 -23.61 -14.14
CA ASN A 513 26.90 -24.47 -13.48
C ASN A 513 25.47 -23.97 -13.71
N GLY A 514 25.29 -22.82 -14.38
CA GLY A 514 23.98 -22.21 -14.65
C GLY A 514 23.51 -21.25 -13.54
N ASN A 515 24.31 -20.99 -12.50
CA ASN A 515 24.00 -19.95 -11.53
C ASN A 515 24.11 -18.58 -12.19
N PHE A 516 23.28 -17.63 -11.80
CA PHE A 516 23.29 -16.31 -12.40
C PHE A 516 23.30 -15.19 -11.36
N TYR A 517 23.93 -14.08 -11.74
CA TYR A 517 24.11 -12.88 -10.94
C TYR A 517 23.60 -11.70 -11.74
N ASN A 518 22.83 -10.81 -11.14
CA ASN A 518 22.23 -9.67 -11.82
C ASN A 518 22.59 -8.36 -11.12
N GLN A 519 22.82 -7.31 -11.93
CA GLN A 519 22.93 -5.94 -11.41
C GLN A 519 22.42 -4.96 -12.46
N HIS A 520 21.64 -3.96 -12.03
CA HIS A 520 21.25 -2.86 -12.88
C HIS A 520 22.38 -1.84 -13.01
N ILE A 521 22.55 -1.30 -14.20
CA ILE A 521 23.48 -0.21 -14.49
C ILE A 521 22.76 0.92 -15.21
N VAL A 522 23.19 2.14 -14.97
CA VAL A 522 22.67 3.35 -15.62
C VAL A 522 23.72 3.86 -16.59
N LEU A 523 23.37 3.90 -17.89
CA LEU A 523 24.18 4.55 -18.92
C LEU A 523 23.69 5.99 -19.07
N ASN A 524 24.55 6.96 -18.76
CA ASN A 524 24.25 8.38 -18.82
C ASN A 524 25.47 9.14 -19.40
N ARG A 525 25.31 9.72 -20.59
CA ARG A 525 26.32 10.50 -21.31
C ARG A 525 25.99 11.97 -21.34
#